data_db3091c998cfe4bef49c3fcf8a628e5d
#
_entry.id   db3091c998cfe4bef49c3fcf8a628e5d
#
_cell.length_a   1.000
_cell.length_b   1.000
_cell.length_c   1.000
_cell.angle_alpha   90.00
_cell.angle_beta   90.00
_cell.angle_gamma   90.00
#
_symmetry.space_group_name_H-M   'P 1'
#
loop_
_entity.id
_entity.type
_entity.pdbx_description
1 polymer ?
#
loop_
_entity_poly.entity_id
_entity_poly.type
_entity_poly.pdbx_seq_one_letter_code
_entity_poly.pdbx_strand_id
1 'polypeptide(L)'
;MKKVCAMASTIFNPEKPKQSFNELEAVGLHEVMFDFGLIISPEGILIDRSSEEPKFKPQKTRKSYQTIIKQFAEHGFMPSIARLPFVDVRLNPGNIYQYKELNNLILQVNIDCIRACEEMGCYDIIIQPLFAGLKPEEQWEANKAFFLTLASACQNKNTRLLLINQCQNFNGHLVRGVCSDGMDAAKWLDALNQEAGRACFGFCLDVGICNLCGQNMQSMAMALDKRIWAVILTENDGKNFAKLLPFTNAYGRSSTMDWLSAVRGLRDICFDGYLILETVDTTVAFSPLLQPYLFPVYKALLDYFAMQINIENDLKKYNQVVLFGAGNMCRNYMKCYGKKYPPLFTCDNNPKLWNTEFEGLQVKNPDELKTLPKDCGVIICNIFYREIENQLRAMGIKNIGYFNDEYMPSFYFERLKREVEPEEERSL
;
A
#
# COMPACT_ATOMS: atom_id res chain seq x y z
N MET A 1 -11.45 2.68 3.20
CA MET A 1 -10.08 2.89 2.69
C MET A 1 -9.98 4.18 1.88
N LYS A 2 -8.96 4.97 2.12
CA LYS A 2 -8.61 6.15 1.30
C LYS A 2 -7.59 5.75 0.24
N LYS A 3 -7.85 6.13 -1.01
CA LYS A 3 -6.99 5.84 -2.17
C LYS A 3 -6.13 7.06 -2.45
N VAL A 4 -4.83 6.91 -2.30
CA VAL A 4 -3.88 8.03 -2.26
C VAL A 4 -2.82 7.86 -3.35
N CYS A 5 -2.56 8.90 -4.11
CA CYS A 5 -1.42 8.96 -5.02
C CYS A 5 -0.22 9.58 -4.30
N ALA A 6 0.92 8.91 -4.34
CA ALA A 6 2.15 9.48 -3.81
C ALA A 6 2.65 10.58 -4.76
N MET A 7 2.84 11.78 -4.20
CA MET A 7 3.37 12.90 -4.97
C MET A 7 4.88 12.75 -5.12
N ALA A 8 5.33 12.53 -6.33
CA ALA A 8 6.73 12.61 -6.72
C ALA A 8 6.97 13.85 -7.59
N SER A 9 8.21 14.29 -7.74
CA SER A 9 8.57 15.44 -8.60
C SER A 9 8.11 15.30 -10.06
N THR A 10 7.84 14.08 -10.49
CA THR A 10 7.34 13.75 -11.83
C THR A 10 5.81 13.85 -11.96
N ILE A 11 5.10 13.65 -10.85
CA ILE A 11 3.64 13.78 -10.80
C ILE A 11 3.25 15.22 -10.44
N PHE A 12 4.08 15.86 -9.60
CA PHE A 12 3.86 17.21 -9.15
C PHE A 12 5.06 18.10 -9.52
N ASN A 13 4.83 19.05 -10.41
CA ASN A 13 5.82 20.07 -10.73
C ASN A 13 5.53 21.36 -9.92
N PRO A 14 6.39 21.71 -8.95
CA PRO A 14 6.20 22.92 -8.14
C PRO A 14 6.18 24.22 -8.96
N GLU A 15 6.78 24.21 -10.17
CA GLU A 15 6.79 25.36 -11.07
C GLU A 15 5.49 25.46 -11.91
N LYS A 16 4.80 24.33 -12.11
CA LYS A 16 3.54 24.24 -12.87
C LYS A 16 2.48 23.42 -12.12
N PRO A 17 2.17 23.77 -10.87
CA PRO A 17 1.32 22.94 -10.01
C PRO A 17 -0.10 22.77 -10.57
N LYS A 18 -0.64 23.80 -11.20
CA LYS A 18 -1.99 23.79 -11.77
C LYS A 18 -2.20 22.69 -12.81
N GLN A 19 -1.19 22.43 -13.64
CA GLN A 19 -1.28 21.35 -14.63
C GLN A 19 -1.39 19.99 -13.95
N SER A 20 -0.52 19.71 -12.97
CA SER A 20 -0.52 18.44 -12.25
C SER A 20 -1.83 18.18 -11.50
N PHE A 21 -2.39 19.22 -10.88
CA PHE A 21 -3.69 19.08 -10.19
C PHE A 21 -4.83 18.81 -11.17
N ASN A 22 -4.90 19.52 -12.29
CA ASN A 22 -5.94 19.30 -13.31
C ASN A 22 -5.87 17.86 -13.87
N GLU A 23 -4.67 17.33 -14.08
CA GLU A 23 -4.48 15.97 -14.58
C GLU A 23 -4.92 14.90 -13.57
N LEU A 24 -4.64 15.09 -12.29
CA LEU A 24 -5.10 14.18 -11.22
C LEU A 24 -6.62 14.28 -11.00
N GLU A 25 -7.16 15.49 -11.02
CA GLU A 25 -8.61 15.72 -10.86
C GLU A 25 -9.40 15.10 -12.01
N ALA A 26 -8.91 15.21 -13.24
CA ALA A 26 -9.56 14.63 -14.42
C ALA A 26 -9.77 13.12 -14.34
N VAL A 27 -8.97 12.41 -13.55
CA VAL A 27 -9.10 10.97 -13.30
C VAL A 27 -9.73 10.63 -11.95
N GLY A 28 -10.15 11.64 -11.16
CA GLY A 28 -10.77 11.45 -9.86
C GLY A 28 -9.80 11.02 -8.75
N LEU A 29 -8.54 11.42 -8.84
CA LEU A 29 -7.54 11.25 -7.77
C LEU A 29 -7.43 12.57 -6.99
N HIS A 30 -8.16 12.68 -5.88
CA HIS A 30 -8.21 13.88 -5.03
C HIS A 30 -7.36 13.77 -3.77
N GLU A 31 -7.01 12.54 -3.36
CA GLU A 31 -6.22 12.28 -2.18
C GLU A 31 -4.75 12.10 -2.55
N VAL A 32 -3.88 12.82 -1.89
CA VAL A 32 -2.43 12.78 -2.17
C VAL A 32 -1.62 12.60 -0.90
N MET A 33 -0.47 11.94 -1.03
CA MET A 33 0.55 11.91 0.02
C MET A 33 1.55 13.02 -0.27
N PHE A 34 1.71 13.94 0.67
CA PHE A 34 2.75 14.95 0.60
C PHE A 34 4.10 14.40 1.06
N ASP A 35 5.08 14.38 0.17
CA ASP A 35 6.42 13.93 0.49
C ASP A 35 7.35 15.13 0.68
N PHE A 36 7.84 15.32 1.89
CA PHE A 36 8.81 16.36 2.20
C PHE A 36 10.14 16.18 1.46
N GLY A 37 10.45 14.98 0.97
CA GLY A 37 11.57 14.72 0.06
C GLY A 37 11.55 15.55 -1.23
N LEU A 38 10.38 16.06 -1.64
CA LEU A 38 10.25 17.02 -2.75
C LEU A 38 10.89 18.37 -2.47
N ILE A 39 11.00 18.75 -1.21
CA ILE A 39 11.50 20.08 -0.78
C ILE A 39 12.85 19.93 -0.08
N ILE A 40 13.03 18.88 0.66
CA ILE A 40 14.21 18.62 1.48
C ILE A 40 14.88 17.36 0.94
N SER A 41 15.89 17.54 0.10
CA SER A 41 16.69 16.38 -0.31
C SER A 41 17.43 15.79 0.90
N PRO A 42 17.66 14.48 0.94
CA PRO A 42 18.49 13.85 1.98
C PRO A 42 19.86 14.52 2.12
N GLU A 43 20.43 14.94 0.99
CA GLU A 43 21.68 15.68 0.92
C GLU A 43 21.57 17.10 1.50
N GLY A 44 20.37 17.69 1.52
CA GLY A 44 20.12 19.02 2.09
C GLY A 44 20.16 19.05 3.63
N ILE A 45 20.06 17.90 4.28
CA ILE A 45 20.18 17.76 5.74
C ILE A 45 21.65 17.57 6.13
N LEU A 46 22.50 17.15 5.19
CA LEU A 46 23.91 16.91 5.47
C LEU A 46 24.66 18.21 5.65
N ILE A 47 25.63 18.19 6.57
CA ILE A 47 26.59 19.28 6.76
C ILE A 47 27.49 19.33 5.52
N ASP A 48 27.57 20.51 4.92
CA ASP A 48 28.58 20.74 3.90
C ASP A 48 29.96 20.69 4.51
N ARG A 49 30.71 19.63 4.26
CA ARG A 49 32.07 19.44 4.77
C ARG A 49 33.02 20.59 4.40
N SER A 50 32.68 21.34 3.36
CA SER A 50 33.50 22.49 2.90
C SER A 50 33.20 23.78 3.63
N SER A 51 32.00 23.92 4.24
CA SER A 51 31.54 25.15 4.86
C SER A 51 31.18 25.04 6.34
N GLU A 52 31.18 23.83 6.91
CA GLU A 52 30.72 23.53 8.28
C GLU A 52 29.29 23.99 8.59
N GLU A 53 28.58 24.58 7.62
CA GLU A 53 27.21 25.03 7.76
C GLU A 53 26.20 23.96 7.28
N PRO A 54 25.06 23.79 7.99
CA PRO A 54 23.99 22.94 7.50
C PRO A 54 23.46 23.50 6.17
N LYS A 55 23.36 22.66 5.14
CA LYS A 55 22.69 23.03 3.89
C LYS A 55 21.20 23.30 4.09
N PHE A 56 20.61 22.69 5.12
CA PHE A 56 19.22 22.87 5.49
C PHE A 56 19.03 24.23 6.19
N LYS A 57 18.17 25.07 5.59
CA LYS A 57 17.76 26.35 6.18
C LYS A 57 16.27 26.28 6.53
N PRO A 58 15.91 26.05 7.83
CA PRO A 58 14.53 25.83 8.26
C PRO A 58 13.54 26.86 7.74
N GLN A 59 13.90 28.15 7.81
CA GLN A 59 13.03 29.24 7.35
C GLN A 59 12.74 29.22 5.83
N LYS A 60 13.76 28.92 5.02
CA LYS A 60 13.58 28.82 3.57
C LYS A 60 12.71 27.63 3.20
N THR A 61 12.95 26.50 3.83
CA THR A 61 12.17 25.28 3.63
C THR A 61 10.73 25.50 4.07
N ARG A 62 10.49 26.08 5.25
CA ARG A 62 9.14 26.41 5.75
C ARG A 62 8.38 27.29 4.76
N LYS A 63 9.01 28.31 4.18
CA LYS A 63 8.40 29.16 3.15
C LYS A 63 8.06 28.37 1.87
N SER A 64 8.94 27.48 1.45
CA SER A 64 8.73 26.68 0.24
C SER A 64 7.53 25.76 0.39
N TYR A 65 7.41 25.00 1.52
CA TYR A 65 6.26 24.13 1.68
C TYR A 65 4.97 24.90 1.95
N GLN A 66 4.97 26.03 2.66
CA GLN A 66 3.77 26.88 2.80
C GLN A 66 3.24 27.33 1.44
N THR A 67 4.12 27.67 0.52
CA THR A 67 3.73 28.03 -0.87
C THR A 67 3.07 26.87 -1.58
N ILE A 68 3.67 25.66 -1.51
CA ILE A 68 3.12 24.45 -2.14
C ILE A 68 1.77 24.10 -1.55
N ILE A 69 1.63 24.14 -0.23
CA ILE A 69 0.38 23.86 0.47
C ILE A 69 -0.73 24.83 0.08
N LYS A 70 -0.41 26.11 -0.02
CA LYS A 70 -1.38 27.08 -0.50
C LYS A 70 -1.89 26.72 -1.89
N GLN A 71 -0.99 26.28 -2.78
CA GLN A 71 -1.37 25.81 -4.09
C GLN A 71 -2.26 24.57 -4.06
N PHE A 72 -2.00 23.61 -3.15
CA PHE A 72 -2.87 22.45 -2.93
C PHE A 72 -4.29 22.91 -2.55
N ALA A 73 -4.40 23.79 -1.55
CA ALA A 73 -5.70 24.29 -1.07
C ALA A 73 -6.45 25.09 -2.16
N GLU A 74 -5.74 25.92 -2.93
CA GLU A 74 -6.33 26.69 -4.03
C GLU A 74 -6.93 25.80 -5.14
N HIS A 75 -6.45 24.57 -5.28
CA HIS A 75 -6.96 23.59 -6.25
C HIS A 75 -7.84 22.50 -5.62
N GLY A 76 -8.26 22.68 -4.37
CA GLY A 76 -9.15 21.74 -3.69
C GLY A 76 -8.48 20.42 -3.27
N PHE A 77 -7.16 20.34 -3.37
CA PHE A 77 -6.39 19.20 -2.88
C PHE A 77 -5.96 19.43 -1.44
N MET A 78 -6.11 18.40 -0.62
CA MET A 78 -5.58 18.38 0.74
C MET A 78 -4.71 17.13 0.89
N PRO A 79 -3.46 17.27 1.40
CA PRO A 79 -2.67 16.09 1.71
C PRO A 79 -3.37 15.31 2.81
N SER A 80 -3.76 14.08 2.49
CA SER A 80 -4.42 13.19 3.45
C SER A 80 -3.45 12.54 4.40
N ILE A 81 -2.21 12.37 3.95
CA ILE A 81 -1.10 11.79 4.68
C ILE A 81 0.19 12.46 4.19
N ALA A 82 1.18 12.58 5.05
CA ALA A 82 2.49 13.12 4.71
C ALA A 82 3.60 12.13 5.05
N ARG A 83 4.73 12.24 4.34
CA ARG A 83 5.97 11.51 4.65
C ARG A 83 7.07 12.50 4.99
N LEU A 84 7.68 12.35 6.17
CA LEU A 84 8.80 13.17 6.60
C LEU A 84 10.05 12.88 5.75
N PRO A 85 11.00 13.84 5.69
CA PRO A 85 12.20 13.65 4.90
C PRO A 85 13.03 12.48 5.43
N PHE A 86 13.52 11.70 4.50
CA PHE A 86 14.38 10.57 4.78
C PHE A 86 15.84 11.01 4.91
N VAL A 87 16.49 10.59 5.97
CA VAL A 87 17.94 10.75 6.11
C VAL A 87 18.61 9.45 5.71
N ASP A 88 19.32 9.46 4.61
CA ASP A 88 20.10 8.29 4.19
C ASP A 88 21.31 8.10 5.11
N VAL A 89 21.11 7.25 6.11
CA VAL A 89 22.12 6.91 7.10
C VAL A 89 23.25 6.05 6.52
N ARG A 90 23.11 5.56 5.29
CA ARG A 90 24.15 4.75 4.61
C ARG A 90 25.48 5.48 4.47
N LEU A 91 25.50 6.81 4.62
CA LEU A 91 26.74 7.59 4.52
C LEU A 91 27.67 7.41 5.70
N ASN A 92 27.20 7.03 6.89
CA ASN A 92 28.03 6.63 8.04
C ASN A 92 27.17 6.02 9.16
N PRO A 93 26.76 4.76 9.08
CA PRO A 93 25.83 4.17 10.04
C PRO A 93 26.36 4.13 11.49
N GLY A 94 27.68 4.04 11.69
CA GLY A 94 28.31 4.06 13.01
C GLY A 94 28.45 5.45 13.64
N ASN A 95 28.18 6.52 12.89
CA ASN A 95 28.54 7.89 13.32
C ASN A 95 27.35 8.78 13.67
N ILE A 96 26.11 8.38 13.44
CA ILE A 96 24.94 9.22 13.77
C ILE A 96 24.91 9.59 15.25
N TYR A 97 25.28 8.66 16.13
CA TYR A 97 25.34 8.92 17.56
C TYR A 97 26.56 9.75 17.98
N GLN A 98 27.62 9.72 17.20
CA GLN A 98 28.82 10.51 17.46
C GLN A 98 28.66 11.97 17.05
N TYR A 99 27.69 12.29 16.15
CA TYR A 99 27.40 13.64 15.70
C TYR A 99 26.13 14.18 16.38
N LYS A 100 26.26 14.62 17.62
CA LYS A 100 25.17 15.20 18.41
C LYS A 100 24.45 16.34 17.66
N GLU A 101 25.20 17.14 16.94
CA GLU A 101 24.67 18.28 16.17
C GLU A 101 23.84 17.82 14.97
N LEU A 102 24.29 16.78 14.24
CA LEU A 102 23.53 16.20 13.12
C LEU A 102 22.23 15.55 13.63
N ASN A 103 22.28 14.84 14.75
CA ASN A 103 21.09 14.22 15.35
C ASN A 103 20.08 15.27 15.78
N ASN A 104 20.56 16.37 16.38
CA ASN A 104 19.69 17.50 16.74
C ASN A 104 19.09 18.17 15.51
N LEU A 105 19.85 18.31 14.43
CA LEU A 105 19.36 18.85 13.17
C LEU A 105 18.27 17.96 12.56
N ILE A 106 18.49 16.64 12.48
CA ILE A 106 17.52 15.66 11.99
C ILE A 106 16.22 15.75 12.79
N LEU A 107 16.34 15.77 14.11
CA LEU A 107 15.20 15.89 15.02
C LEU A 107 14.44 17.20 14.77
N GLN A 108 15.14 18.33 14.68
CA GLN A 108 14.54 19.64 14.44
C GLN A 108 13.83 19.71 13.10
N VAL A 109 14.42 19.18 12.03
CA VAL A 109 13.79 19.09 10.70
C VAL A 109 12.48 18.32 10.77
N ASN A 110 12.48 17.16 11.41
CA ASN A 110 11.27 16.35 11.54
C ASN A 110 10.19 17.07 12.35
N ILE A 111 10.56 17.76 13.45
CA ILE A 111 9.62 18.55 14.26
C ILE A 111 9.02 19.70 13.42
N ASP A 112 9.82 20.42 12.65
CA ASP A 112 9.34 21.50 11.79
C ASP A 112 8.40 21.00 10.70
N CYS A 113 8.69 19.82 10.12
CA CYS A 113 7.80 19.19 9.15
C CYS A 113 6.47 18.71 9.80
N ILE A 114 6.51 18.16 11.01
CA ILE A 114 5.28 17.79 11.76
C ILE A 114 4.40 19.02 11.99
N ARG A 115 4.98 20.13 12.45
CA ARG A 115 4.25 21.38 12.65
C ARG A 115 3.61 21.89 11.38
N ALA A 116 4.36 21.79 10.27
CA ALA A 116 3.82 22.11 8.96
C ALA A 116 2.63 21.26 8.57
N CYS A 117 2.71 19.94 8.80
CA CYS A 117 1.57 19.04 8.57
C CYS A 117 0.35 19.47 9.38
N GLU A 118 0.54 19.79 10.66
CA GLU A 118 -0.54 20.23 11.54
C GLU A 118 -1.17 21.55 11.09
N GLU A 119 -0.36 22.51 10.65
CA GLU A 119 -0.82 23.79 10.07
C GLU A 119 -1.68 23.56 8.80
N MET A 120 -1.42 22.48 8.06
CA MET A 120 -2.18 22.09 6.87
C MET A 120 -3.45 21.29 7.15
N GLY A 121 -3.64 20.83 8.38
CA GLY A 121 -4.69 19.87 8.70
C GLY A 121 -4.37 18.41 8.27
N CYS A 122 -3.10 18.12 7.97
CA CYS A 122 -2.60 16.77 7.71
C CYS A 122 -2.07 16.17 9.01
N TYR A 123 -2.80 15.21 9.57
CA TYR A 123 -2.50 14.64 10.87
C TYR A 123 -1.95 13.23 10.84
N ASP A 124 -1.92 12.58 9.67
CA ASP A 124 -1.31 11.27 9.48
C ASP A 124 0.07 11.43 8.83
N ILE A 125 1.12 11.07 9.57
CA ILE A 125 2.49 11.40 9.20
C ILE A 125 3.36 10.14 9.24
N ILE A 126 3.90 9.75 8.09
CA ILE A 126 4.86 8.65 7.98
C ILE A 126 6.22 9.14 8.44
N ILE A 127 6.79 8.43 9.41
CA ILE A 127 8.11 8.69 9.97
C ILE A 127 9.02 7.49 9.75
N GLN A 128 10.28 7.77 9.46
CA GLN A 128 11.25 6.69 9.27
C GLN A 128 12.01 6.38 10.55
N PRO A 129 12.17 5.08 10.88
CA PRO A 129 13.08 4.67 11.92
C PRO A 129 14.51 5.07 11.61
N LEU A 130 15.26 5.45 12.65
CA LEU A 130 16.70 5.70 12.56
C LEU A 130 17.43 4.36 12.48
N PHE A 131 18.33 4.24 11.51
CA PHE A 131 19.26 3.13 11.46
C PHE A 131 20.65 3.63 11.86
N ALA A 132 21.16 3.14 12.98
CA ALA A 132 22.43 3.60 13.52
C ALA A 132 23.53 2.52 13.49
N GLY A 133 23.27 1.34 12.93
CA GLY A 133 24.23 0.23 12.91
C GLY A 133 24.56 -0.31 14.30
N LEU A 134 23.66 -0.11 15.26
CA LEU A 134 23.79 -0.51 16.64
C LEU A 134 23.28 -1.94 16.87
N LYS A 135 23.52 -2.49 18.05
CA LYS A 135 22.86 -3.71 18.49
C LYS A 135 21.34 -3.50 18.61
N PRO A 136 20.52 -4.56 18.49
CA PRO A 136 19.06 -4.42 18.49
C PRO A 136 18.50 -3.62 19.67
N GLU A 137 19.01 -3.84 20.87
CA GLU A 137 18.54 -3.16 22.09
C GLU A 137 18.91 -1.66 22.07
N GLU A 138 20.11 -1.32 21.67
CA GLU A 138 20.59 0.06 21.55
C GLU A 138 19.85 0.77 20.39
N GLN A 139 19.56 0.05 19.30
CA GLN A 139 18.78 0.53 18.17
C GLN A 139 17.34 0.85 18.59
N TRP A 140 16.73 0.01 19.45
CA TRP A 140 15.41 0.25 20.01
C TRP A 140 15.40 1.52 20.90
N GLU A 141 16.30 1.61 21.88
CA GLU A 141 16.33 2.75 22.80
C GLU A 141 16.53 4.08 22.07
N ALA A 142 17.35 4.06 21.03
CA ALA A 142 17.59 5.24 20.20
C ALA A 142 16.32 5.68 19.44
N ASN A 143 15.66 4.74 18.78
CA ASN A 143 14.42 5.01 18.04
C ASN A 143 13.29 5.41 18.99
N LYS A 144 13.18 4.76 20.15
CA LYS A 144 12.21 5.06 21.17
C LYS A 144 12.34 6.52 21.63
N ALA A 145 13.54 6.95 22.00
CA ALA A 145 13.80 8.32 22.40
C ALA A 145 13.45 9.33 21.28
N PHE A 146 13.82 9.02 20.04
CA PHE A 146 13.51 9.84 18.87
C PHE A 146 12.00 9.97 18.66
N PHE A 147 11.27 8.85 18.60
CA PHE A 147 9.84 8.85 18.33
C PHE A 147 9.02 9.53 19.44
N LEU A 148 9.35 9.28 20.71
CA LEU A 148 8.67 9.93 21.83
C LEU A 148 8.90 11.44 21.81
N THR A 149 10.10 11.90 21.41
CA THR A 149 10.37 13.33 21.25
C THR A 149 9.54 13.92 20.12
N LEU A 150 9.38 13.22 18.98
CA LEU A 150 8.49 13.66 17.90
C LEU A 150 7.04 13.71 18.36
N ALA A 151 6.56 12.70 19.09
CA ALA A 151 5.19 12.68 19.62
C ALA A 151 4.92 13.81 20.61
N SER A 152 5.92 14.15 21.44
CA SER A 152 5.84 15.27 22.38
C SER A 152 5.83 16.63 21.68
N ALA A 153 6.41 16.72 20.48
CA ALA A 153 6.42 17.95 19.70
C ALA A 153 5.11 18.20 18.93
N CYS A 154 4.25 17.20 18.80
CA CYS A 154 2.93 17.34 18.19
C CYS A 154 2.04 18.27 19.02
N GLN A 155 1.47 19.28 18.40
CA GLN A 155 0.59 20.24 19.03
C GLN A 155 -0.88 19.80 18.98
N ASN A 156 -1.25 19.03 17.94
CA ASN A 156 -2.61 18.53 17.77
C ASN A 156 -2.73 17.10 18.31
N LYS A 157 -3.77 16.86 19.12
CA LYS A 157 -4.05 15.55 19.72
C LYS A 157 -4.40 14.47 18.68
N ASN A 158 -4.85 14.89 17.50
CA ASN A 158 -5.20 13.98 16.40
C ASN A 158 -3.99 13.57 15.55
N THR A 159 -2.82 14.18 15.76
CA THR A 159 -1.61 13.82 15.01
C THR A 159 -1.19 12.39 15.34
N ARG A 160 -1.03 11.59 14.30
CA ARG A 160 -0.64 10.18 14.33
C ARG A 160 0.67 10.01 13.56
N LEU A 161 1.59 9.30 14.16
CA LEU A 161 2.91 9.02 13.60
C LEU A 161 2.98 7.55 13.15
N LEU A 162 3.21 7.32 11.87
CA LEU A 162 3.23 5.99 11.28
C LEU A 162 4.68 5.56 11.04
N LEU A 163 5.16 4.57 11.79
CA LEU A 163 6.45 3.95 11.53
C LEU A 163 6.37 3.16 10.23
N ILE A 164 7.48 3.10 9.49
CA ILE A 164 7.57 2.36 8.22
C ILE A 164 8.67 1.29 8.30
N ASN A 165 8.44 0.13 7.69
CA ASN A 165 9.47 -0.90 7.55
C ASN A 165 10.60 -0.44 6.61
N GLN A 166 11.81 -0.89 6.90
CA GLN A 166 13.01 -0.54 6.14
C GLN A 166 13.78 -1.78 5.70
N CYS A 167 14.48 -1.70 4.58
CA CYS A 167 15.57 -2.59 4.25
C CYS A 167 16.91 -1.91 4.49
N GLN A 168 17.95 -2.70 4.69
CA GLN A 168 19.30 -2.22 4.79
C GLN A 168 20.20 -2.98 3.80
N ASN A 169 21.19 -2.28 3.26
CA ASN A 169 22.21 -2.92 2.44
C ASN A 169 23.34 -3.40 3.31
N PHE A 170 23.59 -4.70 3.30
CA PHE A 170 24.73 -5.32 3.98
C PHE A 170 25.59 -6.06 2.96
N ASN A 171 26.75 -5.51 2.65
CA ASN A 171 27.68 -6.06 1.64
C ASN A 171 27.03 -6.34 0.28
N GLY A 172 26.15 -5.46 -0.20
CA GLY A 172 25.45 -5.62 -1.47
C GLY A 172 24.16 -6.45 -1.39
N HIS A 173 23.85 -7.04 -0.22
CA HIS A 173 22.60 -7.76 0.00
C HIS A 173 21.57 -6.86 0.69
N LEU A 174 20.34 -6.84 0.18
CA LEU A 174 19.22 -6.20 0.86
C LEU A 174 18.67 -7.17 1.92
N VAL A 175 18.71 -6.74 3.16
CA VAL A 175 18.24 -7.52 4.31
C VAL A 175 17.23 -6.72 5.12
N ARG A 176 16.55 -7.36 6.05
CA ARG A 176 15.62 -6.70 6.97
C ARG A 176 16.32 -5.59 7.75
N GLY A 177 15.76 -4.40 7.67
CA GLY A 177 16.14 -3.24 8.46
C GLY A 177 15.25 -3.06 9.68
N VAL A 178 15.30 -1.86 10.24
CA VAL A 178 14.49 -1.49 11.40
C VAL A 178 13.01 -1.57 11.05
N CYS A 179 12.18 -2.03 11.99
CA CYS A 179 10.74 -2.23 11.82
C CYS A 179 10.34 -3.18 10.69
N SER A 180 11.24 -4.03 10.21
CA SER A 180 10.93 -5.01 9.15
C SER A 180 10.67 -6.42 9.67
N ASP A 181 10.59 -6.62 10.96
CA ASP A 181 9.95 -7.80 11.56
C ASP A 181 8.60 -7.37 12.13
N GLY A 182 7.52 -8.06 11.70
CA GLY A 182 6.15 -7.66 12.07
C GLY A 182 5.86 -7.81 13.56
N MET A 183 6.41 -8.85 14.20
CA MET A 183 6.21 -9.08 15.63
C MET A 183 6.97 -8.06 16.48
N ASP A 184 8.19 -7.73 16.09
CA ASP A 184 8.99 -6.74 16.81
C ASP A 184 8.45 -5.34 16.57
N ALA A 185 8.05 -5.00 15.35
CA ALA A 185 7.41 -3.72 15.06
C ALA A 185 6.09 -3.54 15.86
N ALA A 186 5.29 -4.59 16.00
CA ALA A 186 4.07 -4.54 16.82
C ALA A 186 4.40 -4.26 18.29
N LYS A 187 5.41 -4.93 18.87
CA LYS A 187 5.89 -4.66 20.24
C LYS A 187 6.37 -3.21 20.41
N TRP A 188 7.10 -2.70 19.43
CA TRP A 188 7.57 -1.31 19.44
C TRP A 188 6.40 -0.32 19.46
N LEU A 189 5.40 -0.53 18.62
CA LEU A 189 4.21 0.31 18.56
C LEU A 189 3.43 0.30 19.87
N ASP A 190 3.25 -0.87 20.47
CA ASP A 190 2.55 -1.01 21.75
C ASP A 190 3.31 -0.28 22.87
N ALA A 191 4.63 -0.47 22.95
CA ALA A 191 5.47 0.21 23.95
C ALA A 191 5.46 1.73 23.76
N LEU A 192 5.56 2.23 22.52
CA LEU A 192 5.51 3.65 22.22
C LEU A 192 4.16 4.28 22.60
N ASN A 193 3.05 3.61 22.26
CA ASN A 193 1.72 4.10 22.61
C ASN A 193 1.48 4.09 24.13
N GLN A 194 2.00 3.08 24.83
CA GLN A 194 1.93 3.02 26.29
C GLN A 194 2.70 4.18 26.92
N GLU A 195 3.93 4.45 26.49
CA GLU A 195 4.75 5.54 27.05
C GLU A 195 4.24 6.92 26.66
N ALA A 196 3.72 7.08 25.44
CA ALA A 196 3.07 8.32 25.02
C ALA A 196 1.73 8.60 25.74
N GLY A 197 1.16 7.60 26.44
CA GLY A 197 -0.12 7.69 27.12
C GLY A 197 -1.32 7.86 26.19
N ARG A 198 -1.14 7.62 24.89
CA ARG A 198 -2.18 7.70 23.86
C ARG A 198 -1.85 6.86 22.63
N ALA A 199 -2.89 6.43 21.90
CA ALA A 199 -2.74 5.70 20.63
C ALA A 199 -2.39 6.65 19.47
N CYS A 200 -1.14 7.10 19.41
CA CYS A 200 -0.65 8.02 18.37
C CYS A 200 0.37 7.39 17.42
N PHE A 201 0.85 6.19 17.70
CA PHE A 201 1.77 5.48 16.83
C PHE A 201 1.05 4.34 16.12
N GLY A 202 1.20 4.29 14.80
CA GLY A 202 0.74 3.23 13.93
C GLY A 202 1.81 2.82 12.93
N PHE A 203 1.43 2.04 11.93
CA PHE A 203 2.35 1.48 10.95
C PHE A 203 1.94 1.83 9.53
N CYS A 204 2.91 2.18 8.71
CA CYS A 204 2.83 2.25 7.27
C CYS A 204 3.58 1.04 6.69
N LEU A 205 2.88 0.08 6.13
CA LEU A 205 3.48 -1.11 5.53
C LEU A 205 3.88 -0.81 4.07
N ASP A 206 5.17 -0.79 3.79
CA ASP A 206 5.69 -0.75 2.42
C ASP A 206 5.87 -2.19 1.92
N VAL A 207 5.01 -2.61 0.97
CA VAL A 207 5.03 -3.97 0.44
C VAL A 207 6.24 -4.22 -0.46
N GLY A 208 6.79 -3.18 -1.09
CA GLY A 208 8.02 -3.27 -1.87
C GLY A 208 9.24 -3.59 -0.97
N ILE A 209 9.30 -3.01 0.21
CA ILE A 209 10.33 -3.34 1.20
C ILE A 209 10.19 -4.79 1.69
N CYS A 210 8.95 -5.26 1.90
CA CYS A 210 8.73 -6.68 2.24
C CYS A 210 9.30 -7.60 1.16
N ASN A 211 9.07 -7.29 -0.11
CA ASN A 211 9.61 -8.05 -1.24
C ASN A 211 11.14 -8.05 -1.26
N LEU A 212 11.78 -6.89 -1.10
CA LEU A 212 13.25 -6.77 -1.05
C LEU A 212 13.88 -7.58 0.09
N CYS A 213 13.16 -7.72 1.21
CA CYS A 213 13.60 -8.49 2.36
C CYS A 213 13.18 -9.97 2.32
N GLY A 214 12.55 -10.42 1.23
CA GLY A 214 12.05 -11.80 1.09
C GLY A 214 11.02 -12.19 2.15
N GLN A 215 10.16 -11.24 2.56
CA GLN A 215 9.18 -11.47 3.62
C GLN A 215 7.83 -11.94 3.06
N ASN A 216 7.16 -12.79 3.82
CA ASN A 216 5.76 -13.10 3.55
C ASN A 216 4.87 -11.93 4.00
N MET A 217 4.21 -11.29 3.05
CA MET A 217 3.42 -10.07 3.28
C MET A 217 2.17 -10.32 4.10
N GLN A 218 1.52 -11.49 3.96
CA GLN A 218 0.38 -11.88 4.77
C GLN A 218 0.78 -12.03 6.24
N SER A 219 1.88 -12.73 6.51
CA SER A 219 2.41 -12.89 7.88
C SER A 219 2.77 -11.56 8.51
N MET A 220 3.38 -10.65 7.73
CA MET A 220 3.71 -9.30 8.19
C MET A 220 2.45 -8.50 8.55
N ALA A 221 1.44 -8.53 7.67
CA ALA A 221 0.16 -7.87 7.92
C ALA A 221 -0.55 -8.43 9.16
N MET A 222 -0.62 -9.75 9.29
CA MET A 222 -1.25 -10.39 10.45
C MET A 222 -0.53 -10.09 11.78
N ALA A 223 0.81 -10.03 11.78
CA ALA A 223 1.57 -9.70 12.98
C ALA A 223 1.32 -8.25 13.46
N LEU A 224 1.19 -7.32 12.53
CA LEU A 224 0.90 -5.92 12.82
C LEU A 224 -0.59 -5.66 13.10
N ASP A 225 -1.48 -6.42 12.47
CA ASP A 225 -2.94 -6.34 12.60
C ASP A 225 -3.46 -4.89 12.49
N LYS A 226 -4.33 -4.47 13.38
CA LYS A 226 -4.97 -3.14 13.43
C LYS A 226 -4.00 -1.97 13.60
N ARG A 227 -2.72 -2.24 13.81
CA ARG A 227 -1.67 -1.21 13.88
C ARG A 227 -1.31 -0.66 12.50
N ILE A 228 -1.68 -1.37 11.41
CA ILE A 228 -1.47 -0.87 10.03
C ILE A 228 -2.54 0.18 9.72
N TRP A 229 -2.10 1.43 9.52
CA TRP A 229 -2.96 2.55 9.13
C TRP A 229 -2.75 3.01 7.70
N ALA A 230 -1.60 2.64 7.10
CA ALA A 230 -1.29 2.92 5.70
C ALA A 230 -0.53 1.76 5.07
N VAL A 231 -0.68 1.60 3.77
CA VAL A 231 0.06 0.63 2.95
C VAL A 231 0.58 1.33 1.71
N ILE A 232 1.88 1.23 1.45
CA ILE A 232 2.49 1.69 0.20
C ILE A 232 2.52 0.52 -0.78
N LEU A 233 1.83 0.71 -1.91
CA LEU A 233 1.78 -0.21 -3.03
C LEU A 233 2.85 0.21 -4.03
N THR A 234 3.92 -0.55 -4.09
CA THR A 234 5.02 -0.38 -5.04
C THR A 234 5.60 -1.74 -5.40
N GLU A 235 6.08 -1.90 -6.62
CA GLU A 235 6.69 -3.13 -7.09
C GLU A 235 8.21 -2.96 -7.26
N ASN A 236 8.94 -4.06 -7.16
CA ASN A 236 10.35 -4.17 -7.48
C ASN A 236 10.69 -5.63 -7.87
N ASP A 237 11.92 -5.85 -8.31
CA ASP A 237 12.41 -7.16 -8.73
C ASP A 237 12.94 -8.04 -7.56
N GLY A 238 12.77 -7.60 -6.32
CA GLY A 238 13.30 -8.28 -5.13
C GLY A 238 14.81 -8.13 -4.94
N LYS A 239 15.49 -7.34 -5.78
CA LYS A 239 16.95 -7.15 -5.76
C LYS A 239 17.35 -5.67 -5.73
N ASN A 240 16.63 -4.86 -6.48
CA ASN A 240 16.91 -3.44 -6.63
C ASN A 240 15.85 -2.62 -5.93
N PHE A 241 16.29 -1.58 -5.22
CA PHE A 241 15.39 -0.63 -4.60
C PHE A 241 14.76 0.25 -5.71
N ALA A 242 13.62 -0.20 -6.22
CA ALA A 242 12.87 0.50 -7.25
C ALA A 242 11.41 0.67 -6.83
N LYS A 243 10.78 1.72 -7.34
CA LYS A 243 9.36 2.06 -7.10
C LYS A 243 8.60 1.96 -8.41
N LEU A 244 8.31 0.73 -8.78
CA LEU A 244 7.64 0.38 -10.03
C LEU A 244 6.13 0.30 -9.85
N LEU A 245 5.43 0.42 -10.96
CA LEU A 245 3.99 0.21 -11.03
C LEU A 245 3.65 -1.26 -10.76
N PRO A 246 2.69 -1.57 -9.88
CA PRO A 246 2.24 -2.94 -9.65
C PRO A 246 1.93 -3.69 -10.94
N PHE A 247 2.30 -4.96 -10.99
CA PHE A 247 2.13 -5.89 -12.12
C PHE A 247 3.04 -5.64 -13.33
N THR A 248 3.96 -4.68 -13.29
CA THR A 248 4.85 -4.40 -14.45
C THR A 248 6.13 -5.22 -14.45
N ASN A 249 6.55 -5.77 -13.31
CA ASN A 249 7.71 -6.66 -13.21
C ASN A 249 7.30 -8.14 -13.10
N ALA A 250 6.03 -8.45 -13.34
CA ALA A 250 5.51 -9.80 -13.33
C ALA A 250 5.88 -10.55 -14.63
N TYR A 251 7.18 -10.82 -14.87
CA TYR A 251 7.62 -11.57 -16.03
C TYR A 251 7.81 -13.05 -15.68
N GLY A 252 6.81 -13.86 -16.02
CA GLY A 252 6.89 -15.32 -15.94
C GLY A 252 7.30 -15.84 -14.55
N ARG A 253 8.26 -16.77 -14.52
CA ARG A 253 8.76 -17.37 -13.27
C ARG A 253 9.71 -16.49 -12.46
N SER A 254 10.02 -15.30 -12.92
CA SER A 254 10.96 -14.39 -12.27
C SER A 254 10.29 -13.31 -11.40
N SER A 255 8.97 -13.22 -11.38
CA SER A 255 8.27 -12.34 -10.45
C SER A 255 8.54 -12.78 -9.01
N THR A 256 8.98 -11.84 -8.18
CA THR A 256 9.20 -12.07 -6.74
C THR A 256 8.09 -11.48 -5.90
N MET A 257 7.24 -10.63 -6.47
CA MET A 257 6.17 -9.93 -5.77
C MET A 257 4.94 -10.81 -5.59
N ASP A 258 4.57 -11.09 -4.35
CA ASP A 258 3.39 -11.87 -3.99
C ASP A 258 2.21 -10.94 -3.65
N TRP A 259 1.59 -10.37 -4.68
CA TRP A 259 0.45 -9.48 -4.54
C TRP A 259 -0.77 -10.15 -3.90
N LEU A 260 -0.98 -11.43 -4.16
CA LEU A 260 -2.09 -12.18 -3.56
C LEU A 260 -1.90 -12.33 -2.05
N SER A 261 -0.69 -12.62 -1.59
CA SER A 261 -0.34 -12.67 -0.17
C SER A 261 -0.54 -11.31 0.51
N ALA A 262 -0.12 -10.21 -0.13
CA ALA A 262 -0.34 -8.86 0.38
C ALA A 262 -1.83 -8.55 0.56
N VAL A 263 -2.64 -8.79 -0.48
CA VAL A 263 -4.07 -8.52 -0.46
C VAL A 263 -4.79 -9.40 0.57
N ARG A 264 -4.43 -10.69 0.67
CA ARG A 264 -5.02 -11.60 1.66
C ARG A 264 -4.70 -11.17 3.09
N GLY A 265 -3.46 -10.77 3.36
CA GLY A 265 -3.09 -10.25 4.67
C GLY A 265 -3.90 -9.02 5.07
N LEU A 266 -4.06 -8.07 4.15
CA LEU A 266 -4.87 -6.86 4.38
C LEU A 266 -6.37 -7.18 4.55
N ARG A 267 -6.87 -8.18 3.84
CA ARG A 267 -8.24 -8.70 3.95
C ARG A 267 -8.47 -9.34 5.31
N ASP A 268 -7.54 -10.21 5.75
CA ASP A 268 -7.64 -10.95 7.01
C ASP A 268 -7.69 -10.00 8.22
N ILE A 269 -6.95 -8.91 8.19
CA ILE A 269 -6.99 -7.88 9.25
C ILE A 269 -8.14 -6.87 9.08
N CYS A 270 -9.01 -7.01 8.07
CA CYS A 270 -10.05 -6.02 7.73
C CYS A 270 -9.46 -4.60 7.64
N PHE A 271 -8.43 -4.43 6.82
CA PHE A 271 -7.74 -3.15 6.64
C PHE A 271 -8.68 -2.09 6.09
N ASP A 272 -8.68 -0.90 6.70
CA ASP A 272 -9.50 0.27 6.28
C ASP A 272 -8.70 1.59 6.30
N GLY A 273 -7.40 1.52 6.12
CA GLY A 273 -6.50 2.69 6.14
C GLY A 273 -6.27 3.32 4.76
N TYR A 274 -5.08 3.88 4.60
CA TYR A 274 -4.64 4.50 3.34
C TYR A 274 -3.99 3.46 2.42
N LEU A 275 -4.46 3.38 1.17
CA LEU A 275 -3.76 2.70 0.08
C LEU A 275 -2.99 3.75 -0.72
N ILE A 276 -1.67 3.72 -0.62
CA ILE A 276 -0.77 4.70 -1.24
C ILE A 276 -0.08 4.04 -2.43
N LEU A 277 -0.31 4.55 -3.64
CA LEU A 277 0.40 4.09 -4.83
C LEU A 277 1.65 4.93 -5.04
N GLU A 278 2.82 4.31 -4.99
CA GLU A 278 4.12 4.96 -5.19
C GLU A 278 4.88 4.31 -6.36
N THR A 279 5.00 5.04 -7.48
CA THR A 279 5.44 4.51 -8.78
C THR A 279 6.41 5.43 -9.50
N VAL A 280 7.27 6.14 -8.76
CA VAL A 280 8.13 7.18 -9.30
C VAL A 280 9.02 6.67 -10.43
N ASP A 281 9.63 5.48 -10.27
CA ASP A 281 10.59 4.97 -11.26
C ASP A 281 9.90 4.56 -12.57
N THR A 282 8.68 4.03 -12.50
CA THR A 282 7.86 3.84 -13.72
C THR A 282 7.52 5.18 -14.36
N THR A 283 7.09 6.16 -13.57
CA THR A 283 6.67 7.45 -14.08
C THR A 283 7.80 8.16 -14.82
N VAL A 284 9.01 8.21 -14.24
CA VAL A 284 10.18 8.85 -14.86
C VAL A 284 10.68 8.13 -16.12
N ALA A 285 10.42 6.83 -16.25
CA ALA A 285 10.79 6.07 -17.43
C ALA A 285 9.98 6.46 -18.67
N PHE A 286 8.80 7.05 -18.47
CA PHE A 286 7.97 7.54 -19.57
C PHE A 286 8.34 8.98 -19.96
N SER A 287 8.27 9.28 -21.26
CA SER A 287 8.37 10.68 -21.73
C SER A 287 7.33 11.56 -21.00
N PRO A 288 7.68 12.82 -20.64
CA PRO A 288 6.72 13.75 -20.03
C PRO A 288 5.40 13.90 -20.80
N LEU A 289 5.41 13.69 -22.11
CA LEU A 289 4.19 13.70 -22.93
C LEU A 289 3.28 12.49 -22.66
N LEU A 290 3.83 11.38 -22.16
CA LEU A 290 3.09 10.14 -21.92
C LEU A 290 2.70 9.98 -20.44
N GLN A 291 3.38 10.66 -19.53
CA GLN A 291 3.12 10.52 -18.08
C GLN A 291 1.65 10.75 -17.68
N PRO A 292 0.91 11.73 -18.23
CA PRO A 292 -0.50 11.93 -17.87
C PRO A 292 -1.41 10.73 -18.21
N TYR A 293 -1.04 9.92 -19.20
CA TYR A 293 -1.79 8.69 -19.55
C TYR A 293 -1.62 7.56 -18.54
N LEU A 294 -0.67 7.66 -17.60
CA LEU A 294 -0.54 6.70 -16.50
C LEU A 294 -1.56 6.95 -15.39
N PHE A 295 -2.07 8.16 -15.21
CA PHE A 295 -2.96 8.50 -14.10
C PHE A 295 -4.27 7.72 -14.10
N PRO A 296 -4.96 7.47 -15.24
CA PRO A 296 -6.08 6.54 -15.29
C PRO A 296 -5.73 5.12 -14.83
N VAL A 297 -4.51 4.67 -15.14
CA VAL A 297 -4.01 3.34 -14.69
C VAL A 297 -3.78 3.34 -13.18
N TYR A 298 -3.20 4.42 -12.63
CA TYR A 298 -3.01 4.57 -11.17
C TYR A 298 -4.34 4.51 -10.43
N LYS A 299 -5.34 5.22 -10.93
CA LYS A 299 -6.70 5.18 -10.37
C LYS A 299 -7.30 3.77 -10.44
N ALA A 300 -7.19 3.12 -11.59
CA ALA A 300 -7.72 1.77 -11.80
C ALA A 300 -7.04 0.75 -10.87
N LEU A 301 -5.73 0.86 -10.66
CA LEU A 301 -4.99 -0.01 -9.74
C LEU A 301 -5.43 0.19 -8.29
N LEU A 302 -5.55 1.44 -7.83
CA LEU A 302 -6.04 1.74 -6.48
C LEU A 302 -7.46 1.21 -6.27
N ASP A 303 -8.34 1.34 -7.27
CA ASP A 303 -9.70 0.80 -7.23
C ASP A 303 -9.68 -0.74 -7.17
N TYR A 304 -8.82 -1.36 -7.96
CA TYR A 304 -8.66 -2.80 -7.99
C TYR A 304 -8.19 -3.37 -6.65
N PHE A 305 -7.12 -2.82 -6.07
CA PHE A 305 -6.63 -3.24 -4.76
C PHE A 305 -7.68 -3.03 -3.67
N ALA A 306 -8.35 -1.88 -3.68
CA ALA A 306 -9.42 -1.60 -2.72
C ALA A 306 -10.58 -2.60 -2.83
N MET A 307 -10.99 -2.96 -4.04
CA MET A 307 -12.00 -3.98 -4.30
C MET A 307 -11.55 -5.34 -3.77
N GLN A 308 -10.33 -5.76 -4.09
CA GLN A 308 -9.79 -7.05 -3.68
C GLN A 308 -9.64 -7.18 -2.16
N ILE A 309 -9.22 -6.12 -1.49
CA ILE A 309 -9.12 -6.09 -0.03
C ILE A 309 -10.50 -6.14 0.62
N ASN A 310 -11.51 -5.47 0.04
CA ASN A 310 -12.86 -5.35 0.61
C ASN A 310 -13.84 -6.45 0.19
N ILE A 311 -13.43 -7.42 -0.62
CA ILE A 311 -14.37 -8.42 -1.16
C ILE A 311 -15.21 -9.10 -0.08
N GLU A 312 -14.63 -9.40 1.08
CA GLU A 312 -15.33 -10.02 2.17
C GLU A 312 -16.37 -9.08 2.82
N ASN A 313 -16.06 -7.79 2.91
CA ASN A 313 -17.01 -6.80 3.38
C ASN A 313 -18.18 -6.63 2.40
N ASP A 314 -17.92 -6.81 1.11
CA ASP A 314 -18.97 -6.79 0.09
C ASP A 314 -19.84 -8.04 0.16
N LEU A 315 -19.23 -9.22 0.35
CA LEU A 315 -19.98 -10.47 0.55
C LEU A 315 -20.92 -10.42 1.77
N LYS A 316 -20.49 -9.79 2.86
CA LYS A 316 -21.30 -9.61 4.08
C LYS A 316 -22.57 -8.77 3.87
N LYS A 317 -22.64 -7.98 2.82
CA LYS A 317 -23.84 -7.18 2.49
C LYS A 317 -25.00 -8.00 1.98
N TYR A 318 -24.75 -9.23 1.51
CA TYR A 318 -25.72 -10.11 0.91
C TYR A 318 -26.09 -11.25 1.88
N ASN A 319 -27.39 -11.53 1.98
CA ASN A 319 -27.85 -12.70 2.71
C ASN A 319 -27.51 -14.01 1.98
N GLN A 320 -27.46 -13.95 0.66
CA GLN A 320 -27.16 -15.07 -0.22
C GLN A 320 -26.30 -14.60 -1.38
N VAL A 321 -25.49 -15.48 -1.93
CA VAL A 321 -24.67 -15.21 -3.10
C VAL A 321 -24.84 -16.29 -4.15
N VAL A 322 -24.73 -15.90 -5.41
CA VAL A 322 -24.65 -16.77 -6.57
C VAL A 322 -23.39 -16.43 -7.34
N LEU A 323 -22.69 -17.41 -7.89
CA LEU A 323 -21.53 -17.18 -8.73
C LEU A 323 -21.94 -17.13 -10.21
N PHE A 324 -21.20 -16.33 -10.98
CA PHE A 324 -21.31 -16.34 -12.44
C PHE A 324 -19.98 -16.74 -13.05
N GLY A 325 -19.93 -17.92 -13.62
CA GLY A 325 -18.78 -18.59 -14.22
C GLY A 325 -18.47 -19.93 -13.55
N ALA A 326 -18.33 -20.97 -14.35
CA ALA A 326 -17.96 -22.32 -13.91
C ALA A 326 -16.54 -22.65 -14.40
N GLY A 327 -15.55 -21.92 -13.91
CA GLY A 327 -14.14 -22.05 -14.26
C GLY A 327 -13.20 -21.87 -13.06
N ASN A 328 -11.92 -21.62 -13.32
CA ASN A 328 -10.89 -21.54 -12.27
C ASN A 328 -11.17 -20.46 -11.22
N MET A 329 -11.73 -19.32 -11.62
CA MET A 329 -12.10 -18.26 -10.64
C MET A 329 -13.19 -18.73 -9.67
N CYS A 330 -14.18 -19.48 -10.17
CA CYS A 330 -15.20 -20.10 -9.31
C CYS A 330 -14.55 -21.10 -8.34
N ARG A 331 -13.62 -21.94 -8.82
CA ARG A 331 -12.86 -22.86 -7.98
C ARG A 331 -12.08 -22.12 -6.90
N ASN A 332 -11.43 -21.03 -7.24
CA ASN A 332 -10.70 -20.22 -6.26
C ASN A 332 -11.63 -19.53 -5.25
N TYR A 333 -12.79 -19.04 -5.70
CA TYR A 333 -13.82 -18.54 -4.78
C TYR A 333 -14.23 -19.61 -3.77
N MET A 334 -14.51 -20.83 -4.23
CA MET A 334 -14.92 -21.94 -3.36
C MET A 334 -13.83 -22.29 -2.34
N LYS A 335 -12.56 -22.27 -2.74
CA LYS A 335 -11.42 -22.46 -1.81
C LYS A 335 -11.31 -21.35 -0.78
N CYS A 336 -11.46 -20.09 -1.17
CA CYS A 336 -11.28 -18.93 -0.28
C CYS A 336 -12.51 -18.67 0.59
N TYR A 337 -13.69 -18.76 0.03
CA TYR A 337 -14.92 -18.26 0.63
C TYR A 337 -16.07 -19.26 0.69
N GLY A 338 -16.01 -20.39 -0.04
CA GLY A 338 -17.11 -21.33 -0.17
C GLY A 338 -17.65 -21.87 1.16
N LYS A 339 -16.80 -22.02 2.19
CA LYS A 339 -17.24 -22.43 3.52
C LYS A 339 -17.91 -21.31 4.31
N LYS A 340 -17.42 -20.08 4.18
CA LYS A 340 -17.88 -18.93 4.98
C LYS A 340 -19.06 -18.21 4.33
N TYR A 341 -19.07 -18.14 3.01
CA TYR A 341 -20.10 -17.51 2.17
C TYR A 341 -20.52 -18.51 1.09
N PRO A 342 -21.23 -19.60 1.43
CA PRO A 342 -21.58 -20.65 0.47
C PRO A 342 -22.52 -20.11 -0.61
N PRO A 343 -22.18 -20.26 -1.90
CA PRO A 343 -23.07 -19.86 -2.97
C PRO A 343 -24.24 -20.84 -3.10
N LEU A 344 -25.40 -20.33 -3.52
CA LEU A 344 -26.57 -21.16 -3.81
C LEU A 344 -26.33 -22.08 -5.01
N PHE A 345 -25.71 -21.53 -6.04
CA PHE A 345 -25.35 -22.20 -7.30
C PHE A 345 -24.36 -21.34 -8.08
N THR A 346 -23.81 -21.87 -9.16
CA THR A 346 -23.14 -21.05 -10.19
C THR A 346 -23.93 -21.06 -11.46
N CYS A 347 -23.76 -20.03 -12.31
CA CYS A 347 -24.32 -20.03 -13.67
C CYS A 347 -23.22 -19.76 -14.69
N ASP A 348 -23.46 -20.15 -15.93
CA ASP A 348 -22.52 -19.96 -17.03
C ASP A 348 -23.26 -19.69 -18.34
N ASN A 349 -22.66 -18.89 -19.23
CA ASN A 349 -23.22 -18.63 -20.56
C ASN A 349 -23.09 -19.83 -21.52
N ASN A 350 -22.27 -20.82 -21.17
CA ASN A 350 -22.08 -22.02 -21.97
C ASN A 350 -23.22 -23.05 -21.72
N PRO A 351 -24.15 -23.25 -22.63
CA PRO A 351 -25.28 -24.16 -22.41
C PRO A 351 -24.87 -25.62 -22.16
N LYS A 352 -23.66 -26.03 -22.59
CA LYS A 352 -23.15 -27.39 -22.38
C LYS A 352 -22.85 -27.68 -20.90
N LEU A 353 -22.71 -26.65 -20.10
CA LEU A 353 -22.42 -26.77 -18.67
C LEU A 353 -23.71 -26.78 -17.83
N TRP A 354 -24.87 -26.41 -18.40
CA TRP A 354 -26.11 -26.33 -17.63
C TRP A 354 -26.54 -27.71 -17.13
N ASN A 355 -27.07 -27.71 -15.91
CA ASN A 355 -27.48 -28.93 -15.18
C ASN A 355 -26.33 -29.90 -14.85
N THR A 356 -25.08 -29.45 -15.01
CA THR A 356 -23.91 -30.20 -14.50
C THR A 356 -23.55 -29.71 -13.11
N GLU A 357 -22.60 -30.36 -12.48
CA GLU A 357 -22.02 -29.96 -11.18
C GLU A 357 -20.59 -29.43 -11.39
N PHE A 358 -20.25 -28.33 -10.70
CA PHE A 358 -18.91 -27.75 -10.67
C PHE A 358 -18.55 -27.31 -9.25
N GLU A 359 -17.49 -27.86 -8.67
CA GLU A 359 -17.02 -27.57 -7.29
C GLU A 359 -18.14 -27.73 -6.21
N GLY A 360 -19.00 -28.72 -6.37
CA GLY A 360 -20.14 -28.97 -5.50
C GLY A 360 -21.34 -28.05 -5.70
N LEU A 361 -21.32 -27.21 -6.75
CA LEU A 361 -22.40 -26.30 -7.12
C LEU A 361 -23.09 -26.75 -8.39
N GLN A 362 -24.43 -26.69 -8.44
CA GLN A 362 -25.16 -26.83 -9.69
C GLN A 362 -24.86 -25.67 -10.62
N VAL A 363 -24.55 -25.98 -11.92
CA VAL A 363 -24.40 -24.96 -12.97
C VAL A 363 -25.75 -24.73 -13.64
N LYS A 364 -26.26 -23.50 -13.53
CA LYS A 364 -27.57 -23.13 -14.04
C LYS A 364 -27.49 -22.20 -15.25
N ASN A 365 -28.63 -22.09 -15.96
CA ASN A 365 -28.82 -21.06 -16.97
C ASN A 365 -28.84 -19.67 -16.30
N PRO A 366 -28.14 -18.64 -16.84
CA PRO A 366 -28.20 -17.28 -16.34
C PRO A 366 -29.62 -16.69 -16.17
N ASP A 367 -30.60 -17.17 -16.94
CA ASP A 367 -32.00 -16.72 -16.79
C ASP A 367 -32.58 -16.99 -15.38
N GLU A 368 -32.07 -17.98 -14.66
CA GLU A 368 -32.47 -18.26 -13.27
C GLU A 368 -32.15 -17.08 -12.32
N LEU A 369 -31.21 -16.23 -12.69
CA LEU A 369 -30.87 -15.04 -11.90
C LEU A 369 -32.02 -14.02 -11.81
N LYS A 370 -32.95 -14.04 -12.75
CA LYS A 370 -34.13 -13.14 -12.76
C LYS A 370 -35.10 -13.43 -11.60
N THR A 371 -35.02 -14.62 -11.04
CA THR A 371 -35.88 -15.07 -9.93
C THR A 371 -35.26 -14.91 -8.55
N LEU A 372 -34.02 -14.39 -8.48
CA LEU A 372 -33.30 -14.22 -7.22
C LEU A 372 -33.96 -13.18 -6.30
N PRO A 373 -33.87 -13.39 -4.96
CA PRO A 373 -34.25 -12.37 -3.99
C PRO A 373 -33.43 -11.07 -4.21
N LYS A 374 -34.04 -9.92 -3.87
CA LYS A 374 -33.43 -8.60 -4.05
C LYS A 374 -32.14 -8.39 -3.21
N ASP A 375 -31.95 -9.17 -2.18
CA ASP A 375 -30.81 -9.17 -1.25
C ASP A 375 -29.75 -10.21 -1.59
N CYS A 376 -29.91 -10.91 -2.72
CA CYS A 376 -28.92 -11.82 -3.26
C CYS A 376 -27.87 -11.07 -4.09
N GLY A 377 -26.58 -11.39 -3.86
CA GLY A 377 -25.45 -10.87 -4.64
C GLY A 377 -25.07 -11.84 -5.76
N VAL A 378 -24.77 -11.33 -6.95
CA VAL A 378 -24.19 -12.09 -8.05
C VAL A 378 -22.71 -11.75 -8.17
N ILE A 379 -21.84 -12.71 -7.89
CA ILE A 379 -20.40 -12.55 -7.91
C ILE A 379 -19.84 -13.10 -9.23
N ILE A 380 -19.31 -12.21 -10.06
CA ILE A 380 -18.71 -12.58 -11.34
C ILE A 380 -17.35 -13.22 -11.10
N CYS A 381 -17.20 -14.48 -11.45
CA CYS A 381 -16.00 -15.30 -11.38
C CYS A 381 -15.53 -15.63 -12.80
N ASN A 382 -15.28 -14.62 -13.64
CA ASN A 382 -14.94 -14.79 -15.05
C ASN A 382 -14.11 -13.61 -15.57
N ILE A 383 -13.24 -13.89 -16.57
CA ILE A 383 -12.41 -12.86 -17.25
C ILE A 383 -13.25 -11.88 -18.09
N PHE A 384 -14.37 -12.34 -18.63
CA PHE A 384 -15.31 -11.53 -19.41
C PHE A 384 -16.25 -10.73 -18.50
N TYR A 385 -15.70 -10.17 -17.41
CA TYR A 385 -16.50 -9.55 -16.36
C TYR A 385 -17.31 -8.34 -16.85
N ARG A 386 -16.82 -7.57 -17.81
CA ARG A 386 -17.53 -6.40 -18.36
C ARG A 386 -18.76 -6.80 -19.17
N GLU A 387 -18.60 -7.79 -20.02
CA GLU A 387 -19.69 -8.34 -20.84
C GLU A 387 -20.77 -8.96 -19.95
N ILE A 388 -20.35 -9.72 -18.94
CA ILE A 388 -21.26 -10.34 -17.97
C ILE A 388 -21.94 -9.27 -17.12
N GLU A 389 -21.24 -8.22 -16.67
CA GLU A 389 -21.84 -7.12 -15.94
C GLU A 389 -22.92 -6.44 -16.77
N ASN A 390 -22.64 -6.13 -18.03
CA ASN A 390 -23.63 -5.55 -18.96
C ASN A 390 -24.84 -6.44 -19.12
N GLN A 391 -24.64 -7.75 -19.27
CA GLN A 391 -25.71 -8.75 -19.31
C GLN A 391 -26.55 -8.72 -18.04
N LEU A 392 -25.94 -8.77 -16.86
CA LEU A 392 -26.63 -8.74 -15.57
C LEU A 392 -27.43 -7.45 -15.37
N ARG A 393 -26.85 -6.32 -15.75
CA ARG A 393 -27.55 -5.03 -15.68
C ARG A 393 -28.76 -4.97 -16.63
N ALA A 394 -28.62 -5.52 -17.84
CA ALA A 394 -29.74 -5.64 -18.79
C ALA A 394 -30.84 -6.56 -18.25
N MET A 395 -30.52 -7.55 -17.44
CA MET A 395 -31.46 -8.42 -16.73
C MET A 395 -32.09 -7.77 -15.49
N GLY A 396 -31.69 -6.54 -15.14
CA GLY A 396 -32.21 -5.79 -13.98
C GLY A 396 -31.51 -6.12 -12.65
N ILE A 397 -30.41 -6.88 -12.67
CA ILE A 397 -29.64 -7.24 -11.48
C ILE A 397 -28.75 -6.06 -11.07
N LYS A 398 -28.86 -5.66 -9.80
CA LYS A 398 -28.15 -4.49 -9.26
C LYS A 398 -26.99 -4.88 -8.33
N ASN A 399 -27.11 -5.99 -7.63
CA ASN A 399 -26.16 -6.47 -6.63
C ASN A 399 -25.09 -7.32 -7.33
N ILE A 400 -24.12 -6.67 -7.92
CA ILE A 400 -23.05 -7.31 -8.70
C ILE A 400 -21.73 -7.08 -7.98
N GLY A 401 -20.98 -8.15 -7.77
CA GLY A 401 -19.62 -8.15 -7.27
C GLY A 401 -18.67 -8.91 -8.19
N TYR A 402 -17.39 -8.87 -7.88
CA TYR A 402 -16.35 -9.52 -8.68
C TYR A 402 -15.41 -10.32 -7.81
N PHE A 403 -14.91 -11.42 -8.36
CA PHE A 403 -13.84 -12.19 -7.77
C PHE A 403 -12.87 -12.65 -8.87
N ASN A 404 -11.60 -12.27 -8.75
CA ASN A 404 -10.58 -12.57 -9.75
C ASN A 404 -9.17 -12.79 -9.19
N ASP A 405 -9.06 -13.41 -8.01
CA ASP A 405 -7.78 -13.77 -7.37
C ASP A 405 -6.80 -14.52 -8.30
N GLU A 406 -7.32 -15.23 -9.29
CA GLU A 406 -6.52 -16.03 -10.22
C GLU A 406 -5.53 -15.20 -11.03
N TYR A 407 -5.85 -13.94 -11.33
CA TYR A 407 -5.00 -13.06 -12.16
C TYR A 407 -4.01 -12.23 -11.32
N MET A 408 -4.02 -12.40 -10.03
CA MET A 408 -3.09 -11.71 -9.16
C MET A 408 -1.80 -12.52 -9.03
N PRO A 409 -0.64 -11.97 -9.41
CA PRO A 409 0.64 -12.67 -9.27
C PRO A 409 0.87 -13.14 -7.83
N SER A 410 1.19 -14.42 -7.67
CA SER A 410 1.48 -15.01 -6.36
C SER A 410 2.54 -16.08 -6.49
N PHE A 411 3.67 -15.83 -5.86
CA PHE A 411 4.73 -16.81 -5.68
C PHE A 411 4.32 -17.92 -4.69
N TYR A 412 3.58 -17.54 -3.65
CA TYR A 412 3.17 -18.46 -2.59
C TYR A 412 2.09 -19.44 -3.06
N PHE A 413 1.17 -18.99 -3.91
CA PHE A 413 0.10 -19.84 -4.44
C PHE A 413 0.64 -20.96 -5.33
N GLU A 414 1.58 -20.68 -6.20
CA GLU A 414 2.28 -21.68 -7.02
C GLU A 414 3.02 -22.72 -6.16
N ARG A 415 3.63 -22.25 -5.07
CA ARG A 415 4.33 -23.10 -4.12
C ARG A 415 3.39 -24.03 -3.37
N LEU A 416 2.27 -23.53 -2.84
CA LEU A 416 1.24 -24.34 -2.20
C LEU A 416 0.63 -25.37 -3.16
N LYS A 417 0.42 -24.99 -4.42
CA LYS A 417 -0.10 -25.90 -5.45
C LYS A 417 0.83 -27.09 -5.67
N ARG A 418 2.15 -26.87 -5.64
CA ARG A 418 3.16 -27.93 -5.76
C ARG A 418 3.27 -28.84 -4.52
N GLU A 419 2.98 -28.30 -3.35
CA GLU A 419 3.06 -29.05 -2.08
C GLU A 419 1.79 -29.91 -1.85
N VAL A 420 0.68 -29.61 -2.48
CA VAL A 420 -0.62 -30.29 -2.32
C VAL A 420 -0.91 -31.30 -3.43
N GLU A 421 -0.24 -31.22 -4.58
CA GLU A 421 -0.39 -32.22 -5.66
C GLU A 421 0.38 -33.48 -5.32
N PRO A 422 -0.26 -34.67 -5.21
CA PRO A 422 0.42 -35.93 -5.01
C PRO A 422 1.42 -36.18 -6.15
N GLU A 423 2.55 -36.83 -5.84
CA GLU A 423 3.60 -37.13 -6.82
C GLU A 423 3.13 -37.94 -8.03
N GLU A 424 1.96 -38.56 -7.97
CA GLU A 424 1.38 -39.41 -9.04
C GLU A 424 0.90 -38.61 -10.28
N GLU A 425 0.63 -37.28 -10.17
CA GLU A 425 0.23 -36.48 -11.33
C GLU A 425 1.42 -35.84 -12.07
N ARG A 426 2.66 -36.06 -11.62
CA ARG A 426 3.88 -35.54 -12.28
C ARG A 426 4.41 -36.40 -13.41
N SER A 427 3.76 -37.52 -13.74
CA SER A 427 4.21 -38.50 -14.73
C SER A 427 3.40 -38.51 -16.01
N LEU A 428 2.72 -37.44 -16.39
CA LEU A 428 2.04 -37.29 -17.69
C LEU A 428 2.54 -36.07 -18.45
#